data_a5ebab473b2809f76e3ab49f2fac51cd
#
_entry.id   a5ebab473b2809f76e3ab49f2fac51cd
#
_cell.length_a   1.000
_cell.length_b   1.000
_cell.length_c   1.000
_cell.angle_alpha   90.00
_cell.angle_beta   90.00
_cell.angle_gamma   90.00
#
_symmetry.space_group_name_H-M   'P 1'
#
loop_
_entity.id
_entity.type
_entity.pdbx_description
1 polymer ?
#
loop_
_entity_poly.entity_id
_entity_poly.type
_entity_poly.pdbx_seq_one_letter_code
_entity_poly.pdbx_strand_id
1 'polypeptide(L)'
;SDLLATYLAPIAEEAYDSLSRRYGVEPPLPVRAEFFPSHADFSVRTLGETGLGALGVSFGSVLVMDSPGARALGDYNWASVFWHELAHTFHLGMTEHRVPRWFSEGLAVHEQRRARPGWGHQPNIPFLQALRDGDLKKVSDLNDGFMRPDYPQQVIFAYYQASLVFQVIEERYGFDAIRNMLEGYRRGETTVDLFESVLDKPL
;
A
#
# COMPACT_ATOMS: atom_id res chain seq x y z
N SER A 1 24.63 -2.26 1.09
CA SER A 1 25.88 -2.44 0.35
C SER A 1 25.75 -1.78 -1.02
N ASP A 2 26.86 -1.41 -1.65
CA ASP A 2 26.91 -0.76 -2.97
C ASP A 2 26.18 -1.57 -4.04
N LEU A 3 26.24 -2.91 -3.91
CA LEU A 3 25.50 -3.81 -4.81
C LEU A 3 24.00 -3.60 -4.76
N LEU A 4 23.41 -3.49 -3.56
CA LEU A 4 21.97 -3.21 -3.43
C LEU A 4 21.62 -1.85 -4.02
N ALA A 5 22.43 -0.82 -3.77
CA ALA A 5 22.22 0.52 -4.32
C ALA A 5 22.21 0.51 -5.86
N THR A 6 23.07 -0.29 -6.51
CA THR A 6 23.12 -0.43 -7.96
C THR A 6 21.80 -0.95 -8.56
N TYR A 7 21.12 -1.87 -7.86
CA TYR A 7 19.82 -2.40 -8.31
C TYR A 7 18.63 -1.53 -7.86
N LEU A 8 18.76 -0.90 -6.69
CA LEU A 8 17.70 -0.08 -6.13
C LEU A 8 17.54 1.25 -6.88
N ALA A 9 18.64 1.92 -7.23
CA ALA A 9 18.58 3.25 -7.82
C ALA A 9 17.66 3.35 -9.05
N PRO A 10 17.79 2.50 -10.09
CA PRO A 10 16.91 2.59 -11.24
C PRO A 10 15.43 2.30 -10.91
N ILE A 11 15.16 1.43 -9.93
CA ILE A 11 13.79 1.13 -9.48
C ILE A 11 13.22 2.30 -8.69
N ALA A 12 14.04 2.93 -7.84
CA ALA A 12 13.64 4.07 -7.04
C ALA A 12 13.29 5.29 -7.91
N GLU A 13 14.14 5.60 -8.90
CA GLU A 13 13.89 6.66 -9.87
C GLU A 13 12.62 6.39 -10.70
N GLU A 14 12.48 5.18 -11.24
CA GLU A 14 11.27 4.79 -11.99
C GLU A 14 10.00 4.91 -11.14
N ALA A 15 10.04 4.43 -9.89
CA ALA A 15 8.92 4.49 -8.98
C ALA A 15 8.56 5.93 -8.62
N TYR A 16 9.56 6.74 -8.25
CA TYR A 16 9.37 8.13 -7.91
C TYR A 16 8.76 8.92 -9.07
N ASP A 17 9.34 8.80 -10.27
CA ASP A 17 8.85 9.46 -11.48
C ASP A 17 7.43 9.02 -11.87
N SER A 18 7.16 7.71 -11.78
CA SER A 18 5.84 7.15 -12.09
C SER A 18 4.79 7.68 -11.15
N LEU A 19 5.05 7.64 -9.85
CA LEU A 19 4.13 8.09 -8.81
C LEU A 19 3.97 9.62 -8.83
N SER A 20 5.05 10.39 -8.99
CA SER A 20 4.98 11.86 -9.09
C SER A 20 4.06 12.31 -10.24
N ARG A 21 4.24 11.74 -11.43
CA ARG A 21 3.35 12.05 -12.57
C ARG A 21 1.91 11.66 -12.30
N ARG A 22 1.70 10.52 -11.66
CA ARG A 22 0.37 9.96 -11.42
C ARG A 22 -0.39 10.72 -10.34
N TYR A 23 0.27 11.05 -9.25
CA TYR A 23 -0.34 11.82 -8.16
C TYR A 23 -0.36 13.34 -8.42
N GLY A 24 0.46 13.82 -9.34
CA GLY A 24 0.59 15.26 -9.66
C GLY A 24 1.26 16.05 -8.53
N VAL A 25 2.03 15.38 -7.67
CA VAL A 25 2.78 15.97 -6.57
C VAL A 25 4.18 15.35 -6.48
N GLU A 26 5.11 16.09 -5.89
CA GLU A 26 6.45 15.60 -5.57
C GLU A 26 6.61 15.61 -4.05
N PRO A 27 6.83 14.45 -3.42
CA PRO A 27 7.14 14.41 -1.99
C PRO A 27 8.43 15.16 -1.69
N PRO A 28 8.59 15.71 -0.46
CA PRO A 28 9.84 16.34 -0.06
C PRO A 28 11.02 15.38 -0.16
N LEU A 29 12.10 15.85 -0.79
CA LEU A 29 13.36 15.12 -0.88
C LEU A 29 14.32 15.51 0.27
N PRO A 30 15.21 14.62 0.69
CA PRO A 30 15.36 13.25 0.22
C PRO A 30 14.36 12.29 0.85
N VAL A 31 13.83 11.35 0.06
CA VAL A 31 13.21 10.12 0.60
C VAL A 31 14.34 9.18 1.00
N ARG A 32 14.34 8.72 2.23
CA ARG A 32 15.37 7.83 2.78
C ARG A 32 14.85 6.41 2.85
N ALA A 33 15.65 5.45 2.37
CA ALA A 33 15.33 4.02 2.47
C ALA A 33 16.39 3.31 3.31
N GLU A 34 15.96 2.69 4.41
CA GLU A 34 16.79 1.89 5.31
C GLU A 34 16.49 0.40 5.08
N PHE A 35 17.52 -0.37 4.73
CA PHE A 35 17.43 -1.81 4.49
C PHE A 35 18.14 -2.58 5.58
N PHE A 36 17.41 -3.47 6.26
CA PHE A 36 17.94 -4.27 7.35
C PHE A 36 18.36 -5.67 6.90
N PRO A 37 19.54 -6.15 7.29
CA PRO A 37 20.04 -7.46 6.88
C PRO A 37 19.32 -8.63 7.57
N SER A 38 18.57 -8.36 8.64
CA SER A 38 17.74 -9.35 9.32
C SER A 38 16.36 -8.80 9.62
N HIS A 39 15.34 -9.65 9.56
CA HIS A 39 13.98 -9.29 9.91
C HIS A 39 13.83 -8.92 11.40
N ALA A 40 14.63 -9.51 12.27
CA ALA A 40 14.63 -9.16 13.70
C ALA A 40 15.06 -7.71 13.92
N ASP A 41 16.13 -7.27 13.25
CA ASP A 41 16.63 -5.89 13.33
C ASP A 41 15.62 -4.90 12.75
N PHE A 42 14.99 -5.24 11.60
CA PHE A 42 13.90 -4.46 11.02
C PHE A 42 12.73 -4.31 12.00
N SER A 43 12.30 -5.42 12.63
CA SER A 43 11.19 -5.41 13.59
C SER A 43 11.50 -4.55 14.81
N VAL A 44 12.70 -4.69 15.39
CA VAL A 44 13.14 -3.89 16.54
C VAL A 44 13.24 -2.41 16.18
N ARG A 45 13.78 -2.08 14.99
CA ARG A 45 13.86 -0.68 14.52
C ARG A 45 12.49 -0.05 14.34
N THR A 46 11.49 -0.84 13.93
CA THR A 46 10.15 -0.36 13.57
C THR A 46 9.21 -0.29 14.77
N LEU A 47 9.17 -1.37 15.59
CA LEU A 47 8.24 -1.52 16.73
C LEU A 47 8.90 -1.49 18.11
N GLY A 48 10.23 -1.60 18.19
CA GLY A 48 10.94 -1.81 19.46
C GLY A 48 10.96 -3.26 19.95
N GLU A 49 10.35 -4.19 19.22
CA GLU A 49 10.27 -5.61 19.56
C GLU A 49 10.35 -6.49 18.31
N THR A 50 10.62 -7.79 18.49
CA THR A 50 10.71 -8.75 17.36
C THR A 50 9.34 -9.26 16.93
N GLY A 51 9.24 -9.75 15.67
CA GLY A 51 8.06 -10.48 15.19
C GLY A 51 7.02 -9.63 14.45
N LEU A 52 7.42 -8.48 13.92
CA LEU A 52 6.57 -7.70 13.02
C LEU A 52 6.20 -8.51 11.77
N GLY A 53 4.90 -8.57 11.44
CA GLY A 53 4.42 -9.28 10.25
C GLY A 53 4.60 -8.53 8.93
N ALA A 54 5.05 -7.26 8.95
CA ALA A 54 5.29 -6.46 7.75
C ALA A 54 6.67 -6.73 7.13
N LEU A 55 6.82 -6.43 5.86
CA LEU A 55 8.06 -6.54 5.07
C LEU A 55 8.73 -5.18 4.85
N GLY A 56 7.97 -4.12 4.98
CA GLY A 56 8.36 -2.72 4.94
C GLY A 56 7.41 -1.88 5.77
N VAL A 57 7.81 -0.66 6.08
CA VAL A 57 7.00 0.36 6.76
C VAL A 57 7.43 1.74 6.28
N SER A 58 6.46 2.59 5.97
CA SER A 58 6.69 3.99 5.62
C SER A 58 6.38 4.91 6.81
N PHE A 59 7.32 5.78 7.12
CA PHE A 59 7.19 6.89 8.08
C PHE A 59 7.24 8.24 7.35
N GLY A 60 6.41 8.41 6.34
CA GLY A 60 6.44 9.58 5.47
C GLY A 60 7.64 9.57 4.53
N SER A 61 8.69 10.37 4.79
CA SER A 61 9.90 10.42 3.96
C SER A 61 10.96 9.38 4.32
N VAL A 62 10.69 8.49 5.26
CA VAL A 62 11.60 7.40 5.65
C VAL A 62 10.92 6.06 5.42
N LEU A 63 11.51 5.23 4.58
CA LEU A 63 11.10 3.87 4.29
C LEU A 63 12.04 2.91 5.02
N VAL A 64 11.50 1.97 5.75
CA VAL A 64 12.27 0.95 6.48
C VAL A 64 11.82 -0.42 6.01
N MET A 65 12.73 -1.31 5.64
CA MET A 65 12.34 -2.60 5.09
C MET A 65 13.42 -3.67 5.23
N ASP A 66 13.00 -4.92 5.08
CA ASP A 66 13.92 -6.04 4.95
C ASP A 66 14.80 -5.88 3.71
N SER A 67 16.09 -6.20 3.83
CA SER A 67 16.96 -6.33 2.65
C SER A 67 16.62 -7.62 1.88
N PRO A 68 16.98 -7.72 0.59
CA PRO A 68 16.78 -8.96 -0.18
C PRO A 68 17.36 -10.20 0.48
N GLY A 69 18.45 -10.05 1.26
CA GLY A 69 19.12 -11.16 1.95
C GLY A 69 18.57 -11.47 3.35
N ALA A 70 17.59 -10.70 3.84
CA ALA A 70 16.96 -10.96 5.14
C ALA A 70 15.98 -12.15 5.11
N ARG A 71 15.61 -12.61 3.93
CA ARG A 71 14.65 -13.69 3.68
C ARG A 71 15.22 -14.75 2.75
N ALA A 72 14.63 -15.93 2.76
CA ALA A 72 14.99 -16.97 1.80
C ALA A 72 14.69 -16.52 0.37
N LEU A 73 15.48 -17.03 -0.56
CA LEU A 73 15.34 -16.67 -1.97
C LEU A 73 13.95 -17.06 -2.52
N GLY A 74 13.24 -16.08 -3.06
CA GLY A 74 11.90 -16.28 -3.62
C GLY A 74 10.74 -16.01 -2.64
N ASP A 75 11.01 -15.88 -1.34
CA ASP A 75 9.96 -15.64 -0.35
C ASP A 75 9.40 -14.22 -0.40
N TYR A 76 10.15 -13.29 -1.00
CA TYR A 76 9.81 -11.89 -0.93
C TYR A 76 10.37 -11.10 -2.13
N ASN A 77 9.53 -10.26 -2.71
CA ASN A 77 9.89 -9.35 -3.79
C ASN A 77 10.16 -7.95 -3.21
N TRP A 78 11.42 -7.71 -2.86
CA TRP A 78 11.83 -6.44 -2.25
C TRP A 78 11.55 -5.21 -3.12
N ALA A 79 11.63 -5.33 -4.44
CA ALA A 79 11.34 -4.22 -5.36
C ALA A 79 9.85 -3.85 -5.35
N SER A 80 8.98 -4.85 -5.29
CA SER A 80 7.55 -4.67 -5.12
C SER A 80 7.21 -4.02 -3.77
N VAL A 81 7.87 -4.46 -2.69
CA VAL A 81 7.69 -3.84 -1.37
C VAL A 81 8.21 -2.41 -1.35
N PHE A 82 9.37 -2.13 -1.94
CA PHE A 82 9.88 -0.76 -2.06
C PHE A 82 8.87 0.17 -2.76
N TRP A 83 8.28 -0.29 -3.86
CA TRP A 83 7.25 0.47 -4.58
C TRP A 83 6.03 0.76 -3.71
N HIS A 84 5.59 -0.24 -2.94
CA HIS A 84 4.49 -0.12 -1.98
C HIS A 84 4.77 0.94 -0.92
N GLU A 85 5.92 0.85 -0.26
CA GLU A 85 6.31 1.81 0.78
C GLU A 85 6.51 3.22 0.23
N LEU A 86 7.06 3.34 -0.97
CA LEU A 86 7.19 4.63 -1.62
C LEU A 86 5.81 5.23 -1.96
N ALA A 87 4.84 4.43 -2.39
CA ALA A 87 3.49 4.91 -2.63
C ALA A 87 2.86 5.51 -1.37
N HIS A 88 3.11 4.94 -0.19
CA HIS A 88 2.66 5.53 1.08
C HIS A 88 3.22 6.94 1.32
N THR A 89 4.45 7.23 0.90
CA THR A 89 5.02 8.59 1.01
C THR A 89 4.14 9.63 0.30
N PHE A 90 3.56 9.27 -0.84
CA PHE A 90 2.64 10.14 -1.58
C PHE A 90 1.29 10.27 -0.87
N HIS A 91 0.60 9.15 -0.58
CA HIS A 91 -0.76 9.25 -0.02
C HIS A 91 -0.78 9.84 1.39
N LEU A 92 0.18 9.46 2.24
CA LEU A 92 0.28 10.00 3.60
C LEU A 92 0.64 11.50 3.59
N GLY A 93 1.55 11.90 2.68
CA GLY A 93 1.90 13.31 2.50
C GLY A 93 0.73 14.14 2.00
N MET A 94 0.02 13.68 0.96
CA MET A 94 -1.13 14.37 0.40
C MET A 94 -2.28 14.54 1.40
N THR A 95 -2.46 13.58 2.30
CA THR A 95 -3.60 13.56 3.24
C THR A 95 -3.26 14.06 4.63
N GLU A 96 -2.03 14.49 4.88
CA GLU A 96 -1.54 14.81 6.23
C GLU A 96 -1.84 13.66 7.22
N HIS A 97 -1.62 12.41 6.79
CA HIS A 97 -1.87 11.18 7.54
C HIS A 97 -3.34 10.92 7.95
N ARG A 98 -4.32 11.59 7.29
CA ARG A 98 -5.75 11.43 7.61
C ARG A 98 -6.44 10.33 6.80
N VAL A 99 -5.77 9.77 5.81
CA VAL A 99 -6.33 8.68 4.99
C VAL A 99 -6.53 7.41 5.84
N PRO A 100 -7.69 6.73 5.76
CA PRO A 100 -7.90 5.48 6.48
C PRO A 100 -7.00 4.36 5.94
N ARG A 101 -6.66 3.41 6.81
CA ARG A 101 -5.70 2.35 6.49
C ARG A 101 -6.10 1.54 5.27
N TRP A 102 -7.36 1.11 5.16
CA TRP A 102 -7.82 0.35 4.01
C TRP A 102 -7.57 1.05 2.67
N PHE A 103 -7.74 2.39 2.66
CA PHE A 103 -7.54 3.21 1.47
C PHE A 103 -6.04 3.29 1.12
N SER A 104 -5.20 3.62 2.10
CA SER A 104 -3.75 3.73 1.90
C SER A 104 -3.13 2.40 1.46
N GLU A 105 -3.46 1.30 2.15
CA GLU A 105 -2.94 -0.04 1.82
C GLU A 105 -3.45 -0.55 0.46
N GLY A 106 -4.75 -0.39 0.21
CA GLY A 106 -5.35 -0.80 -1.05
C GLY A 106 -4.76 -0.04 -2.25
N LEU A 107 -4.54 1.26 -2.10
CA LEU A 107 -3.94 2.08 -3.13
C LEU A 107 -2.46 1.70 -3.37
N ALA A 108 -1.69 1.41 -2.32
CA ALA A 108 -0.32 0.94 -2.46
C ALA A 108 -0.22 -0.41 -3.19
N VAL A 109 -1.12 -1.37 -2.88
CA VAL A 109 -1.21 -2.65 -3.61
C VAL A 109 -1.66 -2.42 -5.07
N HIS A 110 -2.58 -1.50 -5.30
CA HIS A 110 -3.01 -1.15 -6.66
C HIS A 110 -1.83 -0.59 -7.49
N GLU A 111 -1.01 0.28 -6.90
CA GLU A 111 0.20 0.80 -7.57
C GLU A 111 1.24 -0.30 -7.83
N GLN A 112 1.43 -1.27 -6.93
CA GLN A 112 2.29 -2.44 -7.19
C GLN A 112 1.79 -3.23 -8.41
N ARG A 113 0.49 -3.57 -8.44
CA ARG A 113 -0.13 -4.36 -9.52
C ARG A 113 -0.06 -3.63 -10.86
N ARG A 114 -0.19 -2.32 -10.84
CA ARG A 114 -0.04 -1.47 -12.03
C ARG A 114 1.41 -1.39 -12.52
N ALA A 115 2.38 -1.34 -11.60
CA ALA A 115 3.80 -1.22 -11.93
C ALA A 115 4.33 -2.44 -12.69
N ARG A 116 4.00 -3.64 -12.23
CA ARG A 116 4.46 -4.91 -12.87
C ARG A 116 3.41 -6.00 -12.70
N PRO A 117 3.17 -6.82 -13.74
CA PRO A 117 2.37 -8.04 -13.61
C PRO A 117 2.92 -8.95 -12.50
N GLY A 118 2.04 -9.43 -11.64
CA GLY A 118 2.39 -10.33 -10.52
C GLY A 118 2.93 -9.64 -9.28
N TRP A 119 3.10 -8.31 -9.29
CA TRP A 119 3.41 -7.57 -8.06
C TRP A 119 2.14 -7.34 -7.22
N GLY A 120 2.36 -7.10 -5.91
CA GLY A 120 1.29 -6.93 -4.93
C GLY A 120 0.57 -8.24 -4.61
N HIS A 121 -0.47 -8.14 -3.81
CA HIS A 121 -1.29 -9.28 -3.45
C HIS A 121 -2.07 -9.80 -4.66
N GLN A 122 -2.18 -11.14 -4.76
CA GLN A 122 -2.87 -11.84 -5.83
C GLN A 122 -3.98 -12.72 -5.25
N PRO A 123 -5.05 -13.01 -6.02
CA PRO A 123 -6.08 -13.93 -5.56
C PRO A 123 -5.48 -15.34 -5.43
N ASN A 124 -5.89 -16.03 -4.38
CA ASN A 124 -5.57 -17.44 -4.17
C ASN A 124 -6.86 -18.24 -3.93
N ILE A 125 -6.76 -19.57 -3.86
CA ILE A 125 -7.93 -20.44 -3.66
C ILE A 125 -8.69 -20.05 -2.38
N PRO A 126 -8.06 -19.83 -1.21
CA PRO A 126 -8.74 -19.38 -0.01
C PRO A 126 -9.52 -18.06 -0.18
N PHE A 127 -8.95 -17.08 -0.91
CA PHE A 127 -9.66 -15.84 -1.21
C PHE A 127 -10.92 -16.08 -2.06
N LEU A 128 -10.81 -16.92 -3.09
CA LEU A 128 -11.95 -17.26 -3.96
C LEU A 128 -13.04 -18.02 -3.19
N GLN A 129 -12.66 -18.86 -2.23
CA GLN A 129 -13.60 -19.53 -1.33
C GLN A 129 -14.31 -18.51 -0.43
N ALA A 130 -13.57 -17.62 0.23
CA ALA A 130 -14.13 -16.55 1.06
C ALA A 130 -15.08 -15.64 0.26
N LEU A 131 -14.74 -15.31 -0.99
CA LEU A 131 -15.61 -14.55 -1.88
C LEU A 131 -16.93 -15.30 -2.18
N ARG A 132 -16.83 -16.60 -2.52
CA ARG A 132 -18.01 -17.44 -2.79
C ARG A 132 -18.90 -17.58 -1.57
N ASP A 133 -18.30 -17.75 -0.40
CA ASP A 133 -19.01 -18.04 0.85
C ASP A 133 -19.53 -16.75 1.52
N GLY A 134 -19.18 -15.56 0.99
CA GLY A 134 -19.63 -14.26 1.51
C GLY A 134 -18.85 -13.78 2.74
N ASP A 135 -17.66 -14.33 3.00
CA ASP A 135 -16.83 -14.04 4.17
C ASP A 135 -15.91 -12.82 4.00
N LEU A 136 -15.96 -12.16 2.84
CA LEU A 136 -15.21 -10.92 2.63
C LEU A 136 -15.93 -9.74 3.27
N LYS A 137 -15.17 -8.77 3.78
CA LYS A 137 -15.73 -7.53 4.32
C LYS A 137 -16.43 -6.73 3.21
N LYS A 138 -17.53 -6.05 3.55
CA LYS A 138 -18.06 -4.99 2.67
C LYS A 138 -17.08 -3.84 2.57
N VAL A 139 -17.20 -3.02 1.52
CA VAL A 139 -16.30 -1.85 1.35
C VAL A 139 -16.43 -0.89 2.53
N SER A 140 -17.66 -0.68 3.06
CA SER A 140 -17.92 0.11 4.27
C SER A 140 -17.14 -0.35 5.51
N ASP A 141 -16.89 -1.65 5.61
CA ASP A 141 -16.27 -2.29 6.77
C ASP A 141 -14.82 -2.74 6.48
N LEU A 142 -14.29 -2.38 5.31
CA LEU A 142 -13.01 -2.88 4.83
C LEU A 142 -11.83 -2.46 5.72
N ASN A 143 -11.95 -1.30 6.40
CA ASN A 143 -10.96 -0.87 7.38
C ASN A 143 -10.83 -1.85 8.57
N ASP A 144 -11.92 -2.49 8.96
CA ASP A 144 -11.91 -3.50 10.03
C ASP A 144 -11.19 -4.79 9.59
N GLY A 145 -11.16 -5.09 8.30
CA GLY A 145 -10.33 -6.18 7.77
C GLY A 145 -8.83 -6.02 8.06
N PHE A 146 -8.36 -4.79 8.23
CA PHE A 146 -6.99 -4.47 8.63
C PHE A 146 -6.82 -4.30 10.14
N MET A 147 -7.78 -3.65 10.79
CA MET A 147 -7.64 -3.19 12.18
C MET A 147 -8.19 -4.19 13.19
N ARG A 148 -9.19 -4.98 12.81
CA ARG A 148 -9.92 -5.94 13.66
C ARG A 148 -10.34 -7.16 12.83
N PRO A 149 -9.39 -7.92 12.28
CA PRO A 149 -9.72 -9.08 11.45
C PRO A 149 -10.43 -10.15 12.29
N ASP A 150 -11.45 -10.77 11.72
CA ASP A 150 -12.20 -11.87 12.38
C ASP A 150 -11.38 -13.18 12.39
N TYR A 151 -10.42 -13.30 11.44
CA TYR A 151 -9.50 -14.43 11.34
C TYR A 151 -8.18 -13.98 10.68
N PRO A 152 -7.05 -14.70 10.92
CA PRO A 152 -5.71 -14.22 10.52
C PRO A 152 -5.55 -13.92 9.03
N GLN A 153 -6.15 -14.72 8.13
CA GLN A 153 -6.03 -14.55 6.68
C GLN A 153 -6.80 -13.33 6.15
N GLN A 154 -7.76 -12.81 6.92
CA GLN A 154 -8.60 -11.69 6.48
C GLN A 154 -7.79 -10.44 6.16
N VAL A 155 -6.70 -10.19 6.88
CA VAL A 155 -5.78 -9.06 6.59
C VAL A 155 -5.24 -9.17 5.17
N ILE A 156 -4.76 -10.36 4.77
CA ILE A 156 -4.22 -10.60 3.43
C ILE A 156 -5.32 -10.42 2.37
N PHE A 157 -6.53 -10.88 2.68
CA PHE A 157 -7.68 -10.69 1.78
C PHE A 157 -8.06 -9.22 1.65
N ALA A 158 -7.99 -8.47 2.76
CA ALA A 158 -8.29 -7.04 2.77
C ALA A 158 -7.32 -6.24 1.87
N TYR A 159 -6.03 -6.58 1.84
CA TYR A 159 -5.06 -5.97 0.93
C TYR A 159 -5.47 -6.14 -0.54
N TYR A 160 -5.78 -7.37 -0.95
CA TYR A 160 -6.17 -7.63 -2.32
C TYR A 160 -7.53 -7.01 -2.64
N GLN A 161 -8.52 -7.20 -1.78
CA GLN A 161 -9.87 -6.65 -1.94
C GLN A 161 -9.85 -5.13 -2.06
N ALA A 162 -9.12 -4.43 -1.19
CA ALA A 162 -8.97 -2.99 -1.24
C ALA A 162 -8.35 -2.54 -2.57
N SER A 163 -7.36 -3.27 -3.09
CA SER A 163 -6.76 -2.95 -4.39
C SER A 163 -7.75 -3.09 -5.57
N LEU A 164 -8.71 -4.01 -5.48
CA LEU A 164 -9.76 -4.14 -6.50
C LEU A 164 -10.74 -2.96 -6.47
N VAL A 165 -11.01 -2.38 -5.30
CA VAL A 165 -11.82 -1.15 -5.22
C VAL A 165 -11.16 -0.03 -6.02
N PHE A 166 -9.84 0.16 -5.88
CA PHE A 166 -9.10 1.17 -6.66
C PHE A 166 -9.07 0.85 -8.15
N GLN A 167 -8.94 -0.41 -8.52
CA GLN A 167 -9.04 -0.81 -9.92
C GLN A 167 -10.40 -0.40 -10.50
N VAL A 168 -11.50 -0.66 -9.81
CA VAL A 168 -12.85 -0.28 -10.26
C VAL A 168 -13.02 1.24 -10.31
N ILE A 169 -12.52 1.98 -9.31
CA ILE A 169 -12.61 3.44 -9.30
C ILE A 169 -11.83 4.01 -10.49
N GLU A 170 -10.60 3.56 -10.71
CA GLU A 170 -9.79 4.07 -11.82
C GLU A 170 -10.38 3.72 -13.19
N GLU A 171 -10.87 2.49 -13.39
CA GLU A 171 -11.49 2.07 -14.64
C GLU A 171 -12.77 2.86 -14.98
N ARG A 172 -13.54 3.27 -13.97
CA ARG A 172 -14.84 3.93 -14.19
C ARG A 172 -14.79 5.45 -14.13
N TYR A 173 -13.91 6.00 -13.29
CA TYR A 173 -13.89 7.43 -12.96
C TYR A 173 -12.53 8.08 -13.26
N GLY A 174 -11.52 7.29 -13.62
CA GLY A 174 -10.15 7.76 -13.81
C GLY A 174 -9.40 7.97 -12.50
N PHE A 175 -8.09 8.13 -12.58
CA PHE A 175 -7.24 8.34 -11.41
C PHE A 175 -7.47 9.69 -10.70
N ASP A 176 -8.02 10.67 -11.43
CA ASP A 176 -8.38 11.96 -10.86
C ASP A 176 -9.42 11.85 -9.74
N ALA A 177 -10.34 10.88 -9.84
CA ALA A 177 -11.27 10.60 -8.76
C ALA A 177 -10.53 10.17 -7.47
N ILE A 178 -9.51 9.33 -7.60
CA ILE A 178 -8.68 8.90 -6.46
C ILE A 178 -7.93 10.10 -5.86
N ARG A 179 -7.38 10.99 -6.70
CA ARG A 179 -6.73 12.23 -6.22
C ARG A 179 -7.71 13.14 -5.47
N ASN A 180 -8.91 13.31 -5.99
CA ASN A 180 -9.96 14.10 -5.33
C ASN A 180 -10.37 13.49 -3.99
N MET A 181 -10.43 12.16 -3.87
CA MET A 181 -10.67 11.48 -2.61
C MET A 181 -9.54 11.71 -1.59
N LEU A 182 -8.28 11.65 -2.04
CA LEU A 182 -7.13 11.96 -1.18
C LEU A 182 -7.20 13.40 -0.64
N GLU A 183 -7.51 14.36 -1.50
CA GLU A 183 -7.71 15.75 -1.07
C GLU A 183 -8.90 15.90 -0.10
N GLY A 184 -9.97 15.14 -0.30
CA GLY A 184 -11.09 15.11 0.62
C GLY A 184 -10.69 14.60 1.99
N TYR A 185 -9.93 13.51 2.08
CA TYR A 185 -9.38 13.04 3.37
C TYR A 185 -8.49 14.10 4.03
N ARG A 186 -7.70 14.84 3.27
CA ARG A 186 -6.92 15.97 3.80
C ARG A 186 -7.82 17.02 4.46
N ARG A 187 -8.98 17.29 3.87
CA ARG A 187 -9.99 18.22 4.45
C ARG A 187 -10.76 17.64 5.63
N GLY A 188 -10.58 16.33 5.92
CA GLY A 188 -11.27 15.63 7.00
C GLY A 188 -12.62 15.02 6.64
N GLU A 189 -12.91 14.89 5.33
CA GLU A 189 -14.10 14.20 4.84
C GLU A 189 -14.02 12.69 5.10
N THR A 190 -15.16 12.06 5.33
CA THR A 190 -15.23 10.62 5.56
C THR A 190 -15.26 9.83 4.24
N THR A 191 -15.02 8.52 4.30
CA THR A 191 -15.17 7.64 3.12
C THR A 191 -16.58 7.72 2.55
N VAL A 192 -17.61 7.82 3.39
CA VAL A 192 -19.00 7.94 2.96
C VAL A 192 -19.20 9.22 2.15
N ASP A 193 -18.77 10.36 2.70
CA ASP A 193 -18.88 11.65 2.01
C ASP A 193 -18.18 11.63 0.64
N LEU A 194 -17.01 10.98 0.57
CA LEU A 194 -16.21 10.92 -0.66
C LEU A 194 -16.79 9.98 -1.71
N PHE A 195 -17.40 8.88 -1.31
CA PHE A 195 -18.12 8.02 -2.26
C PHE A 195 -19.32 8.75 -2.87
N GLU A 196 -20.05 9.52 -2.05
CA GLU A 196 -21.18 10.31 -2.55
C GLU A 196 -20.70 11.49 -3.41
N SER A 197 -19.75 12.30 -2.92
CA SER A 197 -19.36 13.56 -3.58
C SER A 197 -18.48 13.36 -4.82
N VAL A 198 -17.62 12.35 -4.84
CA VAL A 198 -16.66 12.13 -5.94
C VAL A 198 -17.15 11.08 -6.91
N LEU A 199 -17.80 10.02 -6.44
CA LEU A 199 -18.20 8.88 -7.27
C LEU A 199 -19.70 8.86 -7.59
N ASP A 200 -20.50 9.73 -6.98
CA ASP A 200 -21.98 9.72 -7.06
C ASP A 200 -22.55 8.32 -6.74
N LYS A 201 -22.03 7.71 -5.69
CA LYS A 201 -22.40 6.37 -5.22
C LYS A 201 -22.51 6.33 -3.71
N PRO A 202 -23.51 5.62 -3.15
CA PRO A 202 -23.50 5.26 -1.74
C PRO A 202 -22.37 4.25 -1.47
N LEU A 203 -21.78 4.32 -0.28
CA LEU A 203 -20.77 3.36 0.19
C LEU A 203 -21.43 2.03 0.62
#